data_b9d5f8dbcfc4b4f27df8e958cba22ac5
#
_entry.id   b9d5f8dbcfc4b4f27df8e958cba22ac5
#
_cell.length_a   1.000
_cell.length_b   1.000
_cell.length_c   1.000
_cell.angle_alpha   90.00
_cell.angle_beta   90.00
_cell.angle_gamma   90.00
#
_symmetry.space_group_name_H-M   'P 1'
#
loop_
_entity.id
_entity.type
_entity.pdbx_description
1 polymer ?
#
loop_
_entity_poly.entity_id
_entity_poly.type
_entity_poly.pdbx_seq_one_letter_code
_entity_poly.pdbx_strand_id
1 'polypeptide(L)' 'MDPYEVLGVRQGASEEEIKAAYKELVKKYHPDKYQNNPLSDLAEEKLQEVNEAYDMLMGKNQGNS' A
#
# COMPACT_ATOMS: atom_id res chain seq x y z
N MET A 1 9.96 -9.34 1.75
CA MET A 1 8.84 -8.73 1.00
C MET A 1 9.37 -7.88 -0.13
N ASP A 2 8.78 -8.01 -1.29
CA ASP A 2 9.16 -7.19 -2.45
C ASP A 2 8.15 -6.06 -2.56
N PRO A 3 8.55 -4.84 -2.27
CA PRO A 3 7.60 -3.73 -2.27
C PRO A 3 6.99 -3.45 -3.64
N TYR A 4 7.73 -3.70 -4.72
CA TYR A 4 7.14 -3.54 -6.05
C TYR A 4 6.01 -4.53 -6.26
N GLU A 5 6.22 -5.75 -5.82
CA GLU A 5 5.22 -6.80 -5.96
C GLU A 5 3.98 -6.48 -5.13
N VAL A 6 4.20 -6.01 -3.91
CA VAL A 6 3.08 -5.67 -3.04
C VAL A 6 2.20 -4.60 -3.66
N LEU A 7 2.82 -3.60 -4.29
CA LEU A 7 2.06 -2.54 -4.94
C LEU A 7 1.58 -2.90 -6.34
N GLY A 8 2.04 -4.04 -6.87
CA GLY A 8 1.60 -4.47 -8.18
C GLY A 8 2.19 -3.68 -9.32
N VAL A 9 3.38 -3.14 -9.13
CA VAL A 9 4.07 -2.41 -10.19
C VAL A 9 5.33 -3.14 -10.58
N ARG A 10 5.91 -2.75 -11.72
CA ARG A 10 7.11 -3.38 -12.21
C ARG A 10 8.32 -2.92 -11.43
N GLN A 11 9.34 -3.77 -11.40
CA GLN A 11 10.62 -3.37 -10.82
C GLN A 11 11.11 -2.12 -11.53
N GLY A 12 11.52 -1.15 -10.76
CA GLY A 12 12.00 0.10 -11.32
C GLY A 12 10.92 1.07 -11.72
N ALA A 13 9.69 0.82 -11.31
CA ALA A 13 8.57 1.73 -11.61
C ALA A 13 8.90 3.14 -11.15
N SER A 14 8.38 4.12 -11.88
CA SER A 14 8.61 5.52 -11.54
C SER A 14 7.86 5.89 -10.26
N GLU A 15 8.29 7.00 -9.68
CA GLU A 15 7.63 7.52 -8.48
C GLU A 15 6.15 7.75 -8.72
N GLU A 16 5.81 8.26 -9.88
CA GLU A 16 4.42 8.51 -10.21
C GLU A 16 3.60 7.23 -10.29
N GLU A 17 4.20 6.22 -10.90
CA GLU A 17 3.53 4.93 -10.98
C GLU A 17 3.31 4.33 -9.60
N ILE A 18 4.32 4.46 -8.75
CA ILE A 18 4.22 3.95 -7.38
C ILE A 18 3.13 4.66 -6.62
N LYS A 19 3.06 5.98 -6.74
CA LYS A 19 2.04 6.75 -6.06
C LYS A 19 0.64 6.38 -6.55
N ALA A 20 0.50 6.23 -7.85
CA ALA A 20 -0.81 5.88 -8.41
C ALA A 20 -1.27 4.51 -7.92
N ALA A 21 -0.35 3.55 -7.92
CA ALA A 21 -0.67 2.21 -7.44
C ALA A 21 -1.06 2.23 -5.97
N TYR A 22 -0.32 3.00 -5.18
CA TYR A 22 -0.61 3.13 -3.76
C TYR A 22 -2.02 3.66 -3.53
N LYS A 23 -2.37 4.73 -4.23
CA LYS A 23 -3.69 5.33 -4.08
C LYS A 23 -4.80 4.34 -4.41
N GLU A 24 -4.63 3.59 -5.49
CA GLU A 24 -5.64 2.61 -5.88
C GLU A 24 -5.81 1.54 -4.81
N LEU A 25 -4.69 1.08 -4.26
CA LEU A 25 -4.77 0.03 -3.25
C LEU A 25 -5.37 0.54 -1.95
N VAL A 26 -5.07 1.78 -1.58
CA VAL A 26 -5.68 2.37 -0.39
C VAL A 26 -7.19 2.45 -0.57
N LYS A 27 -7.65 2.88 -1.74
CA LYS A 27 -9.08 2.91 -2.01
C LYS A 27 -9.69 1.53 -1.90
N LYS A 28 -9.00 0.54 -2.43
CA LYS A 28 -9.52 -0.82 -2.47
C LYS A 28 -9.67 -1.41 -1.07
N TYR A 29 -8.71 -1.13 -0.20
CA TYR A 29 -8.68 -1.72 1.13
C TYR A 29 -9.04 -0.75 2.25
N HIS A 30 -9.65 0.37 1.90
CA HIS A 30 -9.99 1.38 2.90
C HIS A 30 -10.92 0.79 3.96
N PRO A 31 -10.67 1.08 5.24
CA PRO A 31 -11.49 0.51 6.31
C PRO A 31 -12.98 0.75 6.16
N ASP A 32 -13.35 1.92 5.61
CA ASP A 32 -14.77 2.24 5.44
C ASP A 32 -15.48 1.23 4.54
N LYS A 33 -14.75 0.61 3.63
CA LYS A 33 -15.35 -0.35 2.71
C LYS A 33 -15.60 -1.69 3.36
N TYR A 34 -14.97 -1.94 4.48
CA TYR A 34 -15.03 -3.24 5.13
C TYR A 34 -15.68 -3.20 6.50
N GLN A 35 -16.39 -2.14 6.79
CA GLN A 35 -17.11 -2.05 8.06
C GLN A 35 -18.12 -3.19 8.16
N ASN A 36 -18.12 -3.88 9.28
CA ASN A 36 -19.02 -5.01 9.53
C ASN A 36 -18.85 -6.13 8.50
N ASN A 37 -17.68 -6.18 7.89
CA ASN A 37 -17.39 -7.20 6.89
C ASN A 37 -16.45 -8.22 7.51
N PRO A 38 -16.72 -9.52 7.34
CA PRO A 38 -15.83 -10.54 7.91
C PRO A 38 -14.41 -10.47 7.39
N LEU A 39 -14.19 -9.76 6.28
CA LEU A 39 -12.85 -9.62 5.72
C LEU A 39 -12.13 -8.35 6.18
N SER A 40 -12.70 -7.64 7.16
CA SER A 40 -12.11 -6.38 7.59
C SER A 40 -10.68 -6.54 8.11
N ASP A 41 -10.43 -7.60 8.88
CA ASP A 41 -9.08 -7.84 9.40
C ASP A 41 -8.08 -8.09 8.29
N LEU A 42 -8.50 -8.84 7.29
CA LEU A 42 -7.64 -9.13 6.16
C LEU A 42 -7.35 -7.87 5.37
N ALA A 43 -8.36 -7.04 5.17
CA ALA A 43 -8.19 -5.79 4.45
C ALA A 43 -7.22 -4.87 5.20
N GLU A 44 -7.30 -4.85 6.51
CA GLU A 44 -6.40 -4.07 7.33
C GLU A 44 -4.95 -4.54 7.17
N GLU A 45 -4.75 -5.84 7.18
CA GLU A 45 -3.43 -6.40 6.99
C GLU A 45 -2.86 -6.02 5.63
N LYS A 46 -3.70 -6.10 4.62
CA LYS A 46 -3.28 -5.74 3.26
C LYS A 46 -2.90 -4.26 3.20
N LEU A 47 -3.68 -3.42 3.81
CA LEU A 47 -3.40 -2.00 3.80
C LEU A 47 -2.08 -1.70 4.51
N GLN A 48 -1.82 -2.41 5.59
CA GLN A 48 -0.57 -2.25 6.31
C GLN A 48 0.62 -2.62 5.43
N GLU A 49 0.52 -3.72 4.71
CA GLU A 49 1.57 -4.13 3.79
C GLU A 49 1.78 -3.09 2.70
N VAL A 50 0.68 -2.55 2.19
CA VAL A 50 0.75 -1.54 1.14
C VAL A 50 1.48 -0.30 1.66
N ASN A 51 1.15 0.13 2.87
CA ASN A 51 1.81 1.28 3.46
C ASN A 51 3.30 1.05 3.65
N GLU A 52 3.67 -0.13 4.12
CA GLU A 52 5.07 -0.47 4.31
C GLU A 52 5.83 -0.48 2.99
N ALA A 53 5.23 -1.08 1.97
CA ALA A 53 5.86 -1.14 0.67
C ALA A 53 6.06 0.25 0.10
N TYR A 54 5.06 1.10 0.24
CA TYR A 54 5.15 2.47 -0.23
C TYR A 54 6.28 3.21 0.46
N ASP A 55 6.36 3.09 1.78
CA ASP A 55 7.41 3.74 2.54
C ASP A 55 8.79 3.28 2.11
N MET A 56 8.94 1.99 1.87
CA MET A 56 10.20 1.45 1.45
C MET A 56 10.65 2.03 0.11
N LEU A 57 9.72 2.14 -0.82
CA LEU A 57 10.05 2.62 -2.16
C LEU A 57 10.25 4.11 -2.22
N MET A 58 9.53 4.84 -1.38
CA MET A 58 9.65 6.30 -1.39
C MET A 58 10.70 6.81 -0.41
N GLY A 59 11.25 5.94 0.39
CA GLY A 59 12.30 6.33 1.32
C GLY A 59 11.84 7.29 2.38
N LYS A 60 10.59 7.15 2.74
CA LYS A 60 10.04 8.09 3.62
C LYS A 60 10.25 7.86 5.02
N ASN A 61 10.54 7.07 5.39
CA ASN A 61 10.61 6.89 6.63
C ASN A 61 11.36 7.70 7.27
N GLN A 62 11.63 8.18 7.18
CA GLN A 62 12.30 8.77 7.79
C GLN A 62 11.88 9.61 8.48
N GLY A 63 11.81 9.59 8.88
CA GLY A 63 11.65 10.10 9.50
C GLY A 63 11.27 10.75 9.90
N ASN A 64 10.92 11.02 9.69
CA ASN A 64 10.53 11.62 10.08
C ASN A 64 10.05 11.86 10.51
N SER A 65 9.98 11.75 10.46
CA SER A 65 9.60 12.01 10.81
C SER A 65 9.55 12.18 11.19
#